data_7e15454104e79930890f1f1d1bc8db46
#
_entry.id   7e15454104e79930890f1f1d1bc8db46
#
_cell.length_a   1.000
_cell.length_b   1.000
_cell.length_c   1.000
_cell.angle_alpha   90.00
_cell.angle_beta   90.00
_cell.angle_gamma   90.00
#
_symmetry.space_group_name_H-M   'P 1'
#
loop_
_entity.id
_entity.type
_entity.pdbx_description
1 polymer ?
#
loop_
_entity_poly.entity_id
_entity_poly.type
_entity_poly.pdbx_seq_one_letter_code
_entity_poly.pdbx_strand_id
1 'polypeptide(L)'
;YESWMDGTMVSIDEDRRIVNFIPKEAFSYEDSDKYYKTVNIYKFSKEFCRDKYVPFLEAYSKVMGNNEYYEQVLRVLIYLHDSTLKALPISDEKWYEIDDVQDLDIASTLFSADEVKYHEYHKRYGGYWRFPKLLDYCYLVNPFFPNKRMKDELRANFDVLLQEYPSGMAVNSLLAGKYFGIRQEFVVVGNGAAELIKVVMESHAGEKVGVIFPTFDEYPNRLSDSQIVPYVCDNEDFSYTADDLMTFFADKNISLLLLINPDNPSGHFMAKADVLRLAKWCEKRGVNLLLDESFVDFADVTVDNSLLHNDILESYPHLMVMKSISKSYGVPGLRLGVFASSDKALIARIRKEVSIWNINSFAEFYLQIYGKYENDYKRACEKFIAERETFYEELKSIPYLRVFPSKANYFMCEVIDKYTSAELTQRLIDNDVL
;
A
#
# COMPACT_ATOMS: atom_id res chain seq x y z
N TYR A 1 -10.41 -21.18 -4.37
CA TYR A 1 -9.84 -21.04 -3.01
C TYR A 1 -9.16 -19.69 -2.86
N GLU A 2 -9.36 -19.05 -1.75
CA GLU A 2 -8.69 -17.81 -1.35
C GLU A 2 -8.00 -18.01 0.01
N SER A 3 -6.96 -17.25 0.28
CA SER A 3 -6.07 -17.47 1.45
C SER A 3 -6.76 -17.33 2.83
N TRP A 4 -7.93 -16.70 2.87
CA TRP A 4 -8.73 -16.54 4.10
C TRP A 4 -9.66 -17.73 4.35
N MET A 5 -9.89 -18.60 3.33
CA MET A 5 -10.80 -19.73 3.44
C MET A 5 -10.19 -20.85 4.27
N ASP A 6 -10.86 -21.27 5.33
CA ASP A 6 -10.54 -22.45 6.14
C ASP A 6 -11.63 -23.51 5.97
N GLY A 7 -11.43 -24.70 6.53
CA GLY A 7 -12.40 -25.80 6.52
C GLY A 7 -12.27 -26.74 5.33
N THR A 8 -13.41 -27.34 4.91
CA THR A 8 -13.39 -28.43 3.93
C THR A 8 -13.19 -27.94 2.51
N MET A 9 -12.15 -28.46 1.86
CA MET A 9 -11.86 -28.24 0.46
C MET A 9 -12.22 -29.45 -0.39
N VAL A 10 -12.58 -29.22 -1.65
CA VAL A 10 -12.90 -30.27 -2.62
C VAL A 10 -12.20 -30.03 -3.93
N SER A 11 -11.96 -31.11 -4.68
CA SER A 11 -11.63 -31.04 -6.11
C SER A 11 -12.80 -31.58 -6.94
N ILE A 12 -12.97 -31.02 -8.14
CA ILE A 12 -14.05 -31.39 -9.06
C ILE A 12 -13.49 -31.78 -10.42
N ASP A 13 -14.24 -32.61 -11.16
CA ASP A 13 -13.93 -32.94 -12.56
C ASP A 13 -14.62 -31.97 -13.55
N GLU A 14 -14.45 -32.22 -14.84
CA GLU A 14 -15.04 -31.42 -15.93
C GLU A 14 -16.58 -31.44 -15.92
N ASP A 15 -17.20 -32.50 -15.37
CA ASP A 15 -18.64 -32.65 -15.18
C ASP A 15 -19.16 -32.04 -13.89
N ARG A 16 -18.30 -31.31 -13.16
CA ARG A 16 -18.55 -30.75 -11.82
C ARG A 16 -18.87 -31.81 -10.77
N ARG A 17 -18.40 -33.04 -10.92
CA ARG A 17 -18.49 -34.05 -9.87
C ARG A 17 -17.40 -33.81 -8.85
N ILE A 18 -17.75 -33.91 -7.56
CA ILE A 18 -16.75 -33.86 -6.49
C ILE A 18 -15.99 -35.18 -6.54
N VAL A 19 -14.71 -35.12 -6.86
CA VAL A 19 -13.84 -36.30 -6.98
C VAL A 19 -13.06 -36.56 -5.69
N ASN A 20 -12.83 -35.54 -4.89
CA ASN A 20 -12.16 -35.69 -3.61
C ASN A 20 -12.55 -34.59 -2.61
N PHE A 21 -12.59 -34.95 -1.33
CA PHE A 21 -12.54 -34.03 -0.21
C PHE A 21 -11.12 -34.01 0.33
N ILE A 22 -10.48 -32.84 0.30
CA ILE A 22 -9.07 -32.66 0.63
C ILE A 22 -8.92 -32.53 2.15
N PRO A 23 -8.30 -33.50 2.84
CA PRO A 23 -8.03 -33.38 4.28
C PRO A 23 -6.93 -32.35 4.54
N LYS A 24 -6.90 -31.77 5.75
CA LYS A 24 -5.90 -30.74 6.13
C LYS A 24 -4.45 -31.20 5.85
N GLU A 25 -4.15 -32.45 6.11
CA GLU A 25 -2.81 -33.03 5.93
C GLU A 25 -2.39 -33.15 4.46
N ALA A 26 -3.37 -33.23 3.56
CA ALA A 26 -3.14 -33.32 2.10
C ALA A 26 -3.32 -31.98 1.37
N PHE A 27 -3.64 -30.90 2.10
CA PHE A 27 -3.75 -29.59 1.50
C PHE A 27 -2.37 -29.03 1.13
N SER A 28 -2.21 -28.59 -0.11
CA SER A 28 -1.01 -27.93 -0.60
C SER A 28 -1.34 -26.52 -1.06
N TYR A 29 -0.66 -25.53 -0.53
CA TYR A 29 -0.80 -24.14 -1.00
C TYR A 29 -0.34 -23.96 -2.46
N GLU A 30 0.53 -24.85 -2.99
CA GLU A 30 0.97 -24.83 -4.38
C GLU A 30 -0.15 -25.25 -5.35
N ASP A 31 -1.11 -26.06 -4.87
CA ASP A 31 -2.24 -26.56 -5.64
C ASP A 31 -3.55 -25.81 -5.33
N SER A 32 -3.48 -24.69 -4.61
CA SER A 32 -4.67 -23.96 -4.13
C SER A 32 -5.63 -23.53 -5.23
N ASP A 33 -5.15 -23.31 -6.46
CA ASP A 33 -5.94 -22.97 -7.64
C ASP A 33 -6.81 -24.12 -8.16
N LYS A 34 -6.54 -25.36 -7.71
CA LYS A 34 -7.28 -26.58 -8.07
C LYS A 34 -8.39 -26.92 -7.07
N TYR A 35 -8.46 -26.19 -5.94
CA TYR A 35 -9.39 -26.50 -4.85
C TYR A 35 -10.56 -25.52 -4.82
N TYR A 36 -11.69 -26.04 -4.41
CA TYR A 36 -12.92 -25.29 -4.13
C TYR A 36 -13.26 -25.42 -2.66
N LYS A 37 -13.58 -24.31 -2.00
CA LYS A 37 -14.10 -24.31 -0.64
C LYS A 37 -15.57 -24.68 -0.65
N THR A 38 -16.00 -25.56 0.23
CA THR A 38 -17.42 -25.80 0.46
C THR A 38 -18.04 -24.65 1.25
N VAL A 39 -19.22 -24.21 0.87
CA VAL A 39 -19.97 -23.15 1.56
C VAL A 39 -20.99 -23.71 2.56
N ASN A 40 -20.84 -24.97 2.95
CA ASN A 40 -21.69 -25.69 3.90
C ASN A 40 -23.18 -25.75 3.53
N ILE A 41 -23.50 -25.62 2.24
CA ILE A 41 -24.86 -25.71 1.73
C ILE A 41 -24.95 -26.95 0.84
N TYR A 42 -25.77 -27.92 1.27
CA TYR A 42 -25.95 -29.21 0.57
C TYR A 42 -27.41 -29.47 0.28
N LYS A 43 -27.68 -30.03 -0.89
CA LYS A 43 -29.00 -30.50 -1.30
C LYS A 43 -28.92 -31.98 -1.67
N PHE A 44 -29.56 -32.80 -0.89
CA PHE A 44 -29.61 -34.25 -1.09
C PHE A 44 -31.01 -34.71 -1.46
N SER A 45 -31.12 -35.80 -2.28
CA SER A 45 -32.40 -36.47 -2.48
C SER A 45 -32.82 -37.20 -1.23
N LYS A 46 -34.13 -37.42 -1.07
CA LYS A 46 -34.68 -38.17 0.04
C LYS A 46 -34.16 -39.61 0.10
N GLU A 47 -34.01 -40.22 -1.09
CA GLU A 47 -33.48 -41.59 -1.21
C GLU A 47 -32.03 -41.66 -0.79
N PHE A 48 -31.19 -40.71 -1.26
CA PHE A 48 -29.77 -40.64 -0.87
C PHE A 48 -29.63 -40.47 0.66
N CYS A 49 -30.42 -39.58 1.27
CA CYS A 49 -30.41 -39.40 2.73
C CYS A 49 -30.76 -40.66 3.46
N ARG A 50 -31.92 -41.30 3.08
CA ARG A 50 -32.45 -42.46 3.78
C ARG A 50 -31.58 -43.71 3.63
N ASP A 51 -31.11 -43.96 2.40
CA ASP A 51 -30.50 -45.22 2.06
C ASP A 51 -28.98 -45.24 2.18
N LYS A 52 -28.37 -44.06 2.19
CA LYS A 52 -26.90 -43.92 2.21
C LYS A 52 -26.39 -42.99 3.27
N TYR A 53 -26.71 -41.69 3.20
CA TYR A 53 -26.03 -40.69 4.03
C TYR A 53 -26.31 -40.87 5.53
N VAL A 54 -27.56 -41.00 5.94
CA VAL A 54 -27.93 -41.14 7.37
C VAL A 54 -27.37 -42.41 7.97
N PRO A 55 -27.51 -43.61 7.37
CA PRO A 55 -26.94 -44.84 7.92
C PRO A 55 -25.41 -44.77 8.08
N PHE A 56 -24.71 -44.18 7.10
CA PHE A 56 -23.26 -43.99 7.22
C PHE A 56 -22.89 -42.99 8.29
N LEU A 57 -23.60 -41.85 8.39
CA LEU A 57 -23.38 -40.85 9.44
C LEU A 57 -23.58 -41.44 10.84
N GLU A 58 -24.62 -42.21 11.04
CA GLU A 58 -24.87 -42.90 12.32
C GLU A 58 -23.77 -43.91 12.68
N ALA A 59 -23.33 -44.67 11.69
CA ALA A 59 -22.25 -45.64 11.88
C ALA A 59 -20.93 -44.95 12.17
N TYR A 60 -20.64 -43.90 11.43
CA TYR A 60 -19.42 -43.09 11.56
C TYR A 60 -19.34 -42.42 12.94
N SER A 61 -20.42 -41.77 13.39
CA SER A 61 -20.51 -41.16 14.72
C SER A 61 -20.31 -42.16 15.86
N LYS A 62 -20.84 -43.39 15.71
CA LYS A 62 -20.67 -44.45 16.74
C LYS A 62 -19.22 -44.93 16.84
N VAL A 63 -18.46 -44.92 15.73
CA VAL A 63 -17.09 -45.45 15.68
C VAL A 63 -16.07 -44.36 15.96
N MET A 64 -16.21 -43.18 15.35
CA MET A 64 -15.25 -42.11 15.39
C MET A 64 -15.58 -41.00 16.40
N GLY A 65 -16.79 -41.02 16.98
CA GLY A 65 -17.27 -39.93 17.84
C GLY A 65 -17.87 -38.75 17.05
N ASN A 66 -18.13 -37.65 17.79
CA ASN A 66 -18.86 -36.51 17.24
C ASN A 66 -17.93 -35.26 17.00
N ASN A 67 -16.63 -35.45 16.99
CA ASN A 67 -15.65 -34.36 16.85
C ASN A 67 -15.12 -34.19 15.40
N GLU A 68 -15.75 -34.90 14.46
CA GLU A 68 -15.39 -34.85 13.05
C GLU A 68 -16.41 -34.05 12.23
N TYR A 69 -15.94 -33.45 11.13
CA TYR A 69 -16.86 -32.83 10.19
C TYR A 69 -17.74 -33.86 9.48
N TYR A 70 -19.00 -33.58 9.31
CA TYR A 70 -19.95 -34.45 8.64
C TYR A 70 -19.60 -34.72 7.16
N GLU A 71 -18.81 -33.87 6.54
CA GLU A 71 -18.27 -34.06 5.21
C GLU A 71 -17.36 -35.28 5.08
N GLN A 72 -16.78 -35.77 6.17
CA GLN A 72 -16.01 -37.00 6.17
C GLN A 72 -16.87 -38.20 5.75
N VAL A 73 -18.14 -38.20 6.07
CA VAL A 73 -19.08 -39.22 5.62
C VAL A 73 -19.27 -39.12 4.10
N LEU A 74 -19.40 -37.89 3.55
CA LEU A 74 -19.52 -37.69 2.12
C LEU A 74 -18.25 -38.16 1.37
N ARG A 75 -17.07 -37.90 1.96
CA ARG A 75 -15.80 -38.42 1.46
C ARG A 75 -15.78 -39.93 1.35
N VAL A 76 -16.20 -40.64 2.39
CA VAL A 76 -16.28 -42.10 2.39
C VAL A 76 -17.22 -42.61 1.31
N LEU A 77 -18.41 -42.01 1.17
CA LEU A 77 -19.38 -42.38 0.16
C LEU A 77 -18.89 -42.21 -1.27
N ILE A 78 -18.10 -41.15 -1.54
CA ILE A 78 -17.48 -40.94 -2.85
C ILE A 78 -16.42 -42.00 -3.15
N TYR A 79 -15.52 -42.30 -2.19
CA TYR A 79 -14.48 -43.31 -2.37
C TYR A 79 -15.03 -44.74 -2.57
N LEU A 80 -16.19 -45.00 -2.00
CA LEU A 80 -16.86 -46.30 -2.24
C LEU A 80 -17.59 -46.36 -3.59
N HIS A 81 -17.50 -45.30 -4.41
CA HIS A 81 -18.22 -45.16 -5.69
C HIS A 81 -19.73 -45.37 -5.55
N ASP A 82 -20.27 -45.14 -4.35
CA ASP A 82 -21.65 -45.44 -4.03
C ASP A 82 -22.58 -44.23 -4.24
N SER A 83 -22.01 -43.09 -4.58
CA SER A 83 -22.77 -41.87 -4.88
C SER A 83 -22.01 -40.88 -5.76
N THR A 84 -22.77 -40.08 -6.51
CA THR A 84 -22.25 -38.95 -7.28
C THR A 84 -22.72 -37.65 -6.64
N LEU A 85 -21.78 -36.89 -6.05
CA LEU A 85 -22.04 -35.53 -5.60
C LEU A 85 -21.58 -34.55 -6.67
N LYS A 86 -22.41 -33.57 -7.00
CA LYS A 86 -22.07 -32.49 -7.94
C LYS A 86 -21.90 -31.18 -7.18
N ALA A 87 -20.91 -30.43 -7.56
CA ALA A 87 -20.69 -29.07 -7.08
C ALA A 87 -21.52 -28.08 -7.91
N LEU A 88 -22.07 -27.07 -7.24
CA LEU A 88 -22.57 -25.85 -7.86
C LEU A 88 -21.60 -24.71 -7.49
N PRO A 89 -20.64 -24.37 -8.37
CA PRO A 89 -19.72 -23.27 -8.09
C PRO A 89 -20.47 -21.95 -7.94
N ILE A 90 -20.13 -21.19 -6.93
CA ILE A 90 -20.56 -19.81 -6.71
C ILE A 90 -19.51 -18.91 -7.37
N SER A 91 -19.91 -18.02 -8.27
CA SER A 91 -18.99 -17.12 -8.99
C SER A 91 -19.21 -15.63 -8.68
N ASP A 92 -20.47 -15.20 -8.64
CA ASP A 92 -20.82 -13.79 -8.58
C ASP A 92 -21.52 -13.41 -7.27
N GLU A 93 -22.04 -14.39 -6.55
CA GLU A 93 -22.73 -14.17 -5.29
C GLU A 93 -21.74 -13.76 -4.20
N LYS A 94 -22.15 -12.77 -3.40
CA LYS A 94 -21.39 -12.37 -2.21
C LYS A 94 -21.67 -13.40 -1.09
N TRP A 95 -20.63 -13.98 -0.57
CA TRP A 95 -20.68 -14.83 0.62
C TRP A 95 -19.40 -14.65 1.45
N TYR A 96 -19.48 -14.92 2.73
CA TYR A 96 -18.32 -14.93 3.62
C TYR A 96 -18.60 -15.87 4.79
N GLU A 97 -17.63 -16.67 5.20
CA GLU A 97 -17.68 -17.54 6.37
C GLU A 97 -17.14 -16.80 7.59
N ILE A 98 -17.84 -16.89 8.70
CA ILE A 98 -17.49 -16.16 9.93
C ILE A 98 -17.10 -17.18 10.98
N ASP A 99 -15.82 -17.31 11.23
CA ASP A 99 -15.25 -18.20 12.24
C ASP A 99 -14.74 -17.43 13.46
N ASP A 100 -14.33 -16.17 13.27
CA ASP A 100 -13.82 -15.33 14.33
C ASP A 100 -14.26 -13.85 14.21
N VAL A 101 -13.74 -13.00 15.10
CA VAL A 101 -14.09 -11.56 15.12
C VAL A 101 -13.52 -10.79 13.93
N GLN A 102 -12.43 -11.26 13.32
CA GLN A 102 -11.87 -10.65 12.11
C GLN A 102 -12.78 -10.96 10.91
N ASP A 103 -13.28 -12.16 10.81
CA ASP A 103 -14.22 -12.55 9.76
C ASP A 103 -15.51 -11.76 9.86
N LEU A 104 -16.01 -11.57 11.09
CA LEU A 104 -17.19 -10.75 11.35
C LEU A 104 -16.95 -9.29 10.89
N ASP A 105 -15.77 -8.72 11.13
CA ASP A 105 -15.42 -7.38 10.71
C ASP A 105 -15.36 -7.25 9.16
N ILE A 106 -14.79 -8.24 8.48
CA ILE A 106 -14.76 -8.30 7.02
C ILE A 106 -16.16 -8.46 6.45
N ALA A 107 -16.93 -9.41 6.97
CA ALA A 107 -18.31 -9.64 6.55
C ALA A 107 -19.18 -8.38 6.78
N SER A 108 -19.03 -7.71 7.93
CA SER A 108 -19.73 -6.46 8.21
C SER A 108 -19.44 -5.37 7.18
N THR A 109 -18.20 -5.30 6.68
CA THR A 109 -17.83 -4.37 5.61
C THR A 109 -18.42 -4.78 4.26
N LEU A 110 -18.30 -6.06 3.88
CA LEU A 110 -18.80 -6.60 2.61
C LEU A 110 -20.32 -6.44 2.45
N PHE A 111 -21.05 -6.64 3.55
CA PHE A 111 -22.51 -6.61 3.60
C PHE A 111 -23.08 -5.33 4.21
N SER A 112 -22.24 -4.30 4.40
CA SER A 112 -22.71 -2.99 4.85
C SER A 112 -23.67 -2.37 3.85
N ALA A 113 -24.59 -1.53 4.35
CA ALA A 113 -25.45 -0.72 3.51
C ALA A 113 -24.61 0.26 2.66
N ASP A 114 -25.09 0.55 1.45
CA ASP A 114 -24.33 1.35 0.48
C ASP A 114 -23.92 2.71 1.03
N GLU A 115 -24.77 3.36 1.83
CA GLU A 115 -24.51 4.70 2.41
C GLU A 115 -23.31 4.74 3.37
N VAL A 116 -22.94 3.60 3.98
CA VAL A 116 -21.83 3.53 4.94
C VAL A 116 -20.62 2.77 4.40
N LYS A 117 -20.75 2.11 3.25
CA LYS A 117 -19.75 1.23 2.67
C LYS A 117 -18.40 1.94 2.43
N TYR A 118 -18.42 3.16 1.92
CA TYR A 118 -17.22 3.98 1.77
C TYR A 118 -16.50 4.17 3.11
N HIS A 119 -17.24 4.54 4.16
CA HIS A 119 -16.68 4.73 5.49
C HIS A 119 -16.09 3.43 6.05
N GLU A 120 -16.75 2.29 5.84
CA GLU A 120 -16.29 0.98 6.29
C GLU A 120 -14.96 0.57 5.63
N TYR A 121 -14.76 0.88 4.35
CA TYR A 121 -13.46 0.68 3.69
C TYR A 121 -12.44 1.72 4.16
N HIS A 122 -12.80 3.00 4.17
CA HIS A 122 -11.87 4.10 4.46
C HIS A 122 -11.24 3.99 5.86
N LYS A 123 -12.00 3.62 6.88
CA LYS A 123 -11.51 3.46 8.26
C LYS A 123 -10.42 2.41 8.42
N ARG A 124 -10.24 1.53 7.42
CA ARG A 124 -9.21 0.47 7.46
C ARG A 124 -7.82 0.96 7.14
N TYR A 125 -7.68 2.06 6.42
CA TYR A 125 -6.39 2.60 5.96
C TYR A 125 -5.50 1.58 5.25
N GLY A 126 -6.09 0.56 4.58
CA GLY A 126 -5.37 -0.52 3.89
C GLY A 126 -5.91 -1.91 4.21
N GLY A 127 -5.14 -2.94 3.88
CA GLY A 127 -5.56 -4.34 4.06
C GLY A 127 -6.62 -4.80 3.08
N TYR A 128 -6.77 -4.09 1.97
CA TYR A 128 -7.80 -4.35 0.95
C TYR A 128 -7.60 -5.65 0.18
N TRP A 129 -6.44 -6.27 0.29
CA TRP A 129 -6.18 -7.62 -0.21
C TRP A 129 -7.09 -8.70 0.39
N ARG A 130 -7.81 -8.39 1.49
CA ARG A 130 -8.87 -9.23 2.07
C ARG A 130 -10.19 -9.14 1.33
N PHE A 131 -10.30 -8.23 0.35
CA PHE A 131 -11.48 -7.99 -0.46
C PHE A 131 -11.13 -8.22 -1.93
N PRO A 132 -11.03 -9.49 -2.39
CA PRO A 132 -10.41 -9.80 -3.69
C PRO A 132 -11.17 -9.26 -4.90
N LYS A 133 -12.45 -8.91 -4.75
CA LYS A 133 -13.24 -8.25 -5.83
C LYS A 133 -13.07 -6.74 -5.85
N LEU A 134 -12.51 -6.13 -4.78
CA LEU A 134 -12.32 -4.69 -4.69
C LEU A 134 -11.13 -4.24 -5.56
N LEU A 135 -11.38 -3.31 -6.45
CA LEU A 135 -10.32 -2.61 -7.19
C LEU A 135 -9.83 -1.43 -6.36
N ASP A 136 -8.64 -1.57 -5.79
CA ASP A 136 -8.03 -0.54 -4.95
C ASP A 136 -7.28 0.49 -5.81
N TYR A 137 -7.88 1.69 -5.96
CA TYR A 137 -7.23 2.87 -6.52
C TYR A 137 -6.78 3.88 -5.46
N CYS A 138 -7.02 3.59 -4.17
CA CYS A 138 -6.68 4.48 -3.07
C CYS A 138 -5.19 4.42 -2.68
N TYR A 139 -4.61 3.20 -2.64
CA TYR A 139 -3.23 2.98 -2.21
C TYR A 139 -2.36 2.37 -3.32
N LEU A 140 -2.45 2.95 -4.49
CA LEU A 140 -1.71 2.50 -5.66
C LEU A 140 -0.19 2.55 -5.46
N VAL A 141 0.47 1.54 -6.00
CA VAL A 141 1.92 1.44 -6.09
C VAL A 141 2.31 0.98 -7.49
N ASN A 142 3.59 1.04 -7.83
CA ASN A 142 4.08 0.56 -9.12
C ASN A 142 3.82 -0.96 -9.27
N PRO A 143 2.94 -1.40 -10.18
CA PRO A 143 2.62 -2.82 -10.35
C PRO A 143 3.69 -3.58 -11.13
N PHE A 144 4.62 -2.88 -11.78
CA PHE A 144 5.66 -3.44 -12.63
C PHE A 144 6.95 -3.78 -11.88
N PHE A 145 7.04 -3.39 -10.60
CA PHE A 145 8.17 -3.69 -9.73
C PHE A 145 7.65 -4.04 -8.31
N PRO A 146 8.31 -4.95 -7.57
CA PRO A 146 9.48 -5.78 -7.94
C PRO A 146 9.16 -6.83 -9.02
N ASN A 147 10.17 -7.12 -9.85
CA ASN A 147 10.03 -8.16 -10.85
C ASN A 147 10.02 -9.58 -10.24
N LYS A 148 9.69 -10.59 -11.06
CA LYS A 148 9.60 -11.99 -10.60
C LYS A 148 10.91 -12.46 -9.94
N ARG A 149 12.05 -12.15 -10.54
CA ARG A 149 13.37 -12.61 -10.04
C ARG A 149 13.67 -12.07 -8.64
N MET A 150 13.37 -10.80 -8.36
CA MET A 150 13.55 -10.22 -7.03
C MET A 150 12.58 -10.84 -6.01
N LYS A 151 11.34 -11.09 -6.40
CA LYS A 151 10.36 -11.79 -5.56
C LYS A 151 10.81 -13.22 -5.24
N ASP A 152 11.38 -13.93 -6.22
CA ASP A 152 11.91 -15.28 -6.02
C ASP A 152 13.13 -15.27 -5.08
N GLU A 153 14.01 -14.25 -5.16
CA GLU A 153 15.13 -14.08 -4.24
C GLU A 153 14.66 -13.79 -2.79
N LEU A 154 13.61 -13.01 -2.62
CA LEU A 154 12.96 -12.78 -1.30
C LEU A 154 12.37 -14.08 -0.74
N ARG A 155 11.64 -14.85 -1.57
CA ARG A 155 11.07 -16.15 -1.16
C ARG A 155 12.15 -17.17 -0.75
N ALA A 156 13.25 -17.22 -1.50
CA ALA A 156 14.36 -18.14 -1.20
C ALA A 156 15.03 -17.87 0.17
N ASN A 157 14.87 -16.66 0.71
CA ASN A 157 15.44 -16.27 2.01
C ASN A 157 14.35 -16.10 3.09
N PHE A 158 13.10 -16.48 2.79
CA PHE A 158 11.94 -16.21 3.65
C PHE A 158 12.14 -16.70 5.09
N ASP A 159 12.58 -17.96 5.29
CA ASP A 159 12.71 -18.56 6.61
C ASP A 159 13.74 -17.83 7.47
N VAL A 160 14.90 -17.49 6.90
CA VAL A 160 15.95 -16.73 7.60
C VAL A 160 15.45 -15.34 7.94
N LEU A 161 14.82 -14.64 6.99
CA LEU A 161 14.32 -13.29 7.20
C LEU A 161 13.17 -13.23 8.20
N LEU A 162 12.41 -14.31 8.35
CA LEU A 162 11.33 -14.40 9.33
C LEU A 162 11.87 -14.66 10.75
N GLN A 163 12.93 -15.43 10.89
CA GLN A 163 13.41 -15.95 12.17
C GLN A 163 14.50 -15.09 12.81
N GLU A 164 15.22 -14.28 12.02
CA GLU A 164 16.38 -13.53 12.49
C GLU A 164 16.06 -12.03 12.67
N TYR A 165 16.68 -11.43 13.68
CA TYR A 165 16.60 -9.98 13.88
C TYR A 165 17.30 -9.23 12.75
N PRO A 166 16.76 -8.07 12.33
CA PRO A 166 17.47 -7.17 11.42
C PRO A 166 18.66 -6.51 12.12
N SER A 167 19.56 -5.96 11.32
CA SER A 167 20.68 -5.15 11.82
C SER A 167 20.19 -3.82 12.42
N GLY A 168 21.05 -3.19 13.19
CA GLY A 168 20.78 -1.87 13.75
C GLY A 168 21.00 -0.74 12.73
N MET A 169 20.67 0.50 13.15
CA MET A 169 20.68 1.70 12.31
C MET A 169 22.00 1.95 11.57
N ALA A 170 23.15 1.61 12.16
CA ALA A 170 24.45 1.81 11.49
C ALA A 170 24.55 1.03 10.16
N VAL A 171 24.12 -0.24 10.17
CA VAL A 171 24.11 -1.09 8.97
C VAL A 171 23.03 -0.63 8.01
N ASN A 172 21.82 -0.33 8.50
CA ASN A 172 20.72 0.13 7.67
C ASN A 172 21.03 1.46 6.97
N SER A 173 21.70 2.40 7.67
CA SER A 173 22.19 3.64 7.06
C SER A 173 23.29 3.40 6.02
N LEU A 174 24.16 2.40 6.23
CA LEU A 174 25.16 2.00 5.24
C LEU A 174 24.49 1.46 3.97
N LEU A 175 23.51 0.57 4.11
CA LEU A 175 22.78 0.01 2.98
C LEU A 175 22.01 1.07 2.22
N ALA A 176 21.28 1.95 2.93
CA ALA A 176 20.56 3.07 2.32
C ALA A 176 21.52 4.07 1.64
N GLY A 177 22.64 4.38 2.28
CA GLY A 177 23.69 5.24 1.70
C GLY A 177 24.23 4.66 0.39
N LYS A 178 24.53 3.36 0.36
CA LYS A 178 24.92 2.65 -0.86
C LYS A 178 23.82 2.69 -1.93
N TYR A 179 22.59 2.48 -1.51
CA TYR A 179 21.42 2.45 -2.38
C TYR A 179 21.20 3.79 -3.10
N PHE A 180 21.25 4.92 -2.37
CA PHE A 180 21.03 6.25 -2.91
C PHE A 180 22.30 6.98 -3.38
N GLY A 181 23.48 6.37 -3.22
CA GLY A 181 24.75 7.01 -3.56
C GLY A 181 25.14 8.17 -2.63
N ILE A 182 24.60 8.20 -1.40
CA ILE A 182 24.88 9.24 -0.40
C ILE A 182 25.67 8.69 0.80
N ARG A 183 26.28 9.58 1.56
CA ARG A 183 27.03 9.18 2.77
C ARG A 183 26.12 8.62 3.83
N GLN A 184 26.55 7.52 4.45
CA GLN A 184 25.77 6.86 5.52
C GLN A 184 25.47 7.76 6.71
N GLU A 185 26.34 8.76 6.99
CA GLU A 185 26.11 9.72 8.07
C GLU A 185 25.01 10.74 7.77
N PHE A 186 24.56 10.86 6.52
CA PHE A 186 23.48 11.76 6.11
C PHE A 186 22.11 11.11 6.09
N VAL A 187 22.00 9.80 6.30
CA VAL A 187 20.75 9.08 6.12
C VAL A 187 20.29 8.35 7.39
N VAL A 188 18.99 8.39 7.64
CA VAL A 188 18.28 7.58 8.64
C VAL A 188 17.23 6.74 7.92
N VAL A 189 17.11 5.47 8.30
CA VAL A 189 16.11 4.56 7.76
C VAL A 189 14.98 4.40 8.76
N GLY A 190 13.74 4.45 8.30
CA GLY A 190 12.55 4.34 9.13
C GLY A 190 11.61 3.23 8.73
N ASN A 191 10.74 2.83 9.65
CA ASN A 191 9.62 1.92 9.43
C ASN A 191 8.52 2.62 8.60
N GLY A 192 8.80 2.80 7.32
CA GLY A 192 8.08 3.69 6.42
C GLY A 192 8.42 5.16 6.68
N ALA A 193 8.07 6.02 5.71
CA ALA A 193 8.21 7.46 5.90
C ALA A 193 7.39 7.97 7.09
N ALA A 194 6.27 7.34 7.44
CA ALA A 194 5.41 7.77 8.54
C ALA A 194 6.11 7.82 9.91
N GLU A 195 7.01 6.87 10.21
CA GLU A 195 7.82 6.94 11.44
C GLU A 195 8.72 8.18 11.43
N LEU A 196 9.38 8.43 10.31
CA LEU A 196 10.30 9.56 10.15
C LEU A 196 9.56 10.90 10.12
N ILE A 197 8.39 10.97 9.46
CA ILE A 197 7.50 12.15 9.49
C ILE A 197 7.16 12.50 10.93
N LYS A 198 6.71 11.52 11.71
CA LYS A 198 6.39 11.73 13.13
C LYS A 198 7.58 12.34 13.88
N VAL A 199 8.75 11.71 13.81
CA VAL A 199 9.95 12.16 14.52
C VAL A 199 10.37 13.57 14.09
N VAL A 200 10.37 13.86 12.78
CA VAL A 200 10.74 15.17 12.26
C VAL A 200 9.74 16.23 12.69
N MET A 201 8.45 16.00 12.55
CA MET A 201 7.43 16.99 12.91
C MET A 201 7.37 17.24 14.42
N GLU A 202 7.48 16.20 15.25
CA GLU A 202 7.55 16.34 16.72
C GLU A 202 8.82 17.09 17.16
N SER A 203 9.92 17.00 16.39
CA SER A 203 11.14 17.76 16.69
C SER A 203 11.01 19.27 16.46
N HIS A 204 9.95 19.71 15.75
CA HIS A 204 9.58 21.11 15.53
C HIS A 204 8.37 21.54 16.38
N ALA A 205 8.07 20.80 17.46
CA ALA A 205 6.97 21.14 18.38
C ALA A 205 7.09 22.57 18.92
N GLY A 206 6.00 23.34 18.81
CA GLY A 206 5.97 24.75 19.22
C GLY A 206 6.49 25.75 18.18
N GLU A 207 7.06 25.29 17.08
CA GLU A 207 7.52 26.15 15.99
C GLU A 207 6.42 26.38 14.93
N LYS A 208 6.56 27.45 14.14
CA LYS A 208 5.66 27.71 13.00
C LYS A 208 6.15 26.98 11.77
N VAL A 209 5.23 26.27 11.12
CA VAL A 209 5.49 25.46 9.94
C VAL A 209 4.66 25.97 8.75
N GLY A 210 5.33 26.33 7.67
CA GLY A 210 4.68 26.64 6.38
C GLY A 210 4.22 25.35 5.73
N VAL A 211 2.92 25.27 5.42
CA VAL A 211 2.29 24.09 4.79
C VAL A 211 1.47 24.53 3.60
N ILE A 212 1.63 23.83 2.49
CA ILE A 212 0.88 24.08 1.25
C ILE A 212 -0.40 23.23 1.27
N PHE A 213 -1.56 23.82 1.01
CA PHE A 213 -2.85 23.13 0.99
C PHE A 213 -3.51 23.19 -0.40
N PRO A 214 -4.23 22.10 -0.79
CA PRO A 214 -4.42 20.83 -0.05
C PRO A 214 -3.14 20.04 0.09
N THR A 215 -3.02 19.14 1.09
CA THR A 215 -1.78 18.42 1.38
C THR A 215 -2.03 17.00 1.89
N PHE A 216 -0.97 16.21 2.02
CA PHE A 216 -1.01 14.90 2.68
C PHE A 216 -1.11 15.06 4.19
N ASP A 217 -2.22 14.56 4.76
CA ASP A 217 -2.63 14.80 6.14
C ASP A 217 -1.64 14.35 7.22
N GLU A 218 -0.76 13.39 6.95
CA GLU A 218 0.17 12.87 7.95
C GLU A 218 1.10 13.96 8.53
N TYR A 219 1.44 14.97 7.74
CA TYR A 219 2.26 16.08 8.20
C TYR A 219 1.50 17.05 9.12
N PRO A 220 0.39 17.67 8.69
CA PRO A 220 -0.35 18.59 9.55
C PRO A 220 -0.97 17.91 10.76
N ASN A 221 -1.36 16.64 10.68
CA ASN A 221 -1.87 15.89 11.83
C ASN A 221 -0.88 15.74 12.99
N ARG A 222 0.40 16.02 12.76
CA ARG A 222 1.45 16.05 13.80
C ARG A 222 1.66 17.42 14.41
N LEU A 223 0.93 18.42 13.96
CA LEU A 223 1.02 19.81 14.40
C LEU A 223 -0.29 20.25 15.05
N SER A 224 -0.23 21.23 15.94
CA SER A 224 -1.42 21.97 16.35
C SER A 224 -1.79 23.02 15.30
N ASP A 225 -3.06 23.37 15.20
CA ASP A 225 -3.53 24.41 14.26
C ASP A 225 -2.77 25.74 14.43
N SER A 226 -2.37 26.06 15.67
CA SER A 226 -1.62 27.26 15.96
C SER A 226 -0.19 27.26 15.40
N GLN A 227 0.37 26.13 15.04
CA GLN A 227 1.70 25.99 14.44
C GLN A 227 1.67 26.14 12.93
N ILE A 228 0.55 25.83 12.29
CA ILE A 228 0.41 25.80 10.83
C ILE A 228 0.29 27.24 10.29
N VAL A 229 1.13 27.56 9.29
CA VAL A 229 1.01 28.76 8.46
C VAL A 229 0.63 28.27 7.06
N PRO A 230 -0.67 28.29 6.73
CA PRO A 230 -1.15 27.69 5.49
C PRO A 230 -0.89 28.59 4.30
N TYR A 231 -0.31 28.02 3.24
CA TYR A 231 -0.40 28.54 1.89
C TYR A 231 -1.51 27.78 1.17
N VAL A 232 -2.57 28.46 0.80
CA VAL A 232 -3.70 27.86 0.08
C VAL A 232 -3.60 28.28 -1.36
N CYS A 233 -3.53 27.30 -2.27
CA CYS A 233 -3.58 27.58 -3.71
C CYS A 233 -4.97 28.12 -4.06
N ASP A 234 -5.04 29.35 -4.54
CA ASP A 234 -6.28 30.06 -4.90
C ASP A 234 -6.58 30.03 -6.40
N ASN A 235 -5.67 29.42 -7.19
CA ASN A 235 -5.89 29.23 -8.60
C ASN A 235 -6.62 27.89 -8.88
N GLU A 236 -7.27 27.85 -10.05
CA GLU A 236 -8.09 26.71 -10.46
C GLU A 236 -7.29 25.43 -10.71
N ASP A 237 -5.96 25.50 -10.84
CA ASP A 237 -5.10 24.35 -11.18
C ASP A 237 -4.33 23.81 -9.99
N PHE A 238 -4.49 24.35 -8.80
CA PHE A 238 -3.74 24.00 -7.59
C PHE A 238 -2.21 24.01 -7.83
N SER A 239 -1.77 24.91 -8.70
CA SER A 239 -0.36 25.07 -9.07
C SER A 239 0.28 26.22 -8.31
N TYR A 240 1.57 26.13 -8.10
CA TYR A 240 2.38 27.16 -7.46
C TYR A 240 3.82 27.11 -7.95
N THR A 241 4.52 28.21 -7.86
CA THR A 241 5.95 28.33 -8.21
C THR A 241 6.78 28.58 -6.96
N ALA A 242 8.11 28.42 -7.10
CA ALA A 242 9.02 28.81 -6.02
C ALA A 242 8.88 30.30 -5.67
N ASP A 243 8.62 31.17 -6.65
CA ASP A 243 8.45 32.60 -6.43
C ASP A 243 7.17 32.94 -5.64
N ASP A 244 6.07 32.20 -5.88
CA ASP A 244 4.84 32.35 -5.11
C ASP A 244 5.08 32.02 -3.65
N LEU A 245 5.71 30.88 -3.38
CA LEU A 245 6.04 30.44 -2.01
C LEU A 245 7.01 31.42 -1.32
N MET A 246 8.07 31.81 -2.01
CA MET A 246 9.05 32.77 -1.47
C MET A 246 8.38 34.11 -1.15
N THR A 247 7.47 34.60 -2.00
CA THR A 247 6.74 35.84 -1.78
C THR A 247 5.78 35.72 -0.62
N PHE A 248 5.00 34.66 -0.56
CA PHE A 248 4.02 34.45 0.51
C PHE A 248 4.66 34.32 1.89
N PHE A 249 5.75 33.52 1.99
CA PHE A 249 6.42 33.28 3.25
C PHE A 249 7.49 34.35 3.60
N ALA A 250 7.66 35.38 2.78
CA ALA A 250 8.69 36.42 3.02
C ALA A 250 8.51 37.17 4.33
N ASP A 251 7.29 37.45 4.75
CA ASP A 251 6.93 38.17 5.97
C ASP A 251 6.43 37.25 7.09
N LYS A 252 6.39 35.92 6.85
CA LYS A 252 5.97 34.94 7.84
C LYS A 252 7.15 34.47 8.67
N ASN A 253 6.93 34.34 9.98
CA ASN A 253 7.95 33.82 10.89
C ASN A 253 7.79 32.29 10.98
N ILE A 254 8.26 31.57 9.97
CA ILE A 254 8.29 30.11 9.94
C ILE A 254 9.72 29.61 10.20
N SER A 255 9.87 28.47 10.84
CA SER A 255 11.14 27.76 11.05
C SER A 255 11.31 26.55 10.13
N LEU A 256 10.19 26.05 9.59
CA LEU A 256 10.14 24.92 8.67
C LEU A 256 9.17 25.24 7.53
N LEU A 257 9.56 24.93 6.29
CA LEU A 257 8.68 24.90 5.13
C LEU A 257 8.56 23.45 4.65
N LEU A 258 7.34 22.94 4.54
CA LEU A 258 7.04 21.62 3.97
C LEU A 258 6.75 21.77 2.48
N LEU A 259 7.47 21.02 1.64
CA LEU A 259 7.22 20.87 0.22
C LEU A 259 7.13 19.39 -0.14
N ILE A 260 5.98 18.95 -0.64
CA ILE A 260 5.80 17.61 -1.21
C ILE A 260 5.95 17.73 -2.74
N ASN A 261 6.88 17.00 -3.35
CA ASN A 261 7.16 17.17 -4.76
C ASN A 261 7.48 15.83 -5.48
N PRO A 262 6.64 15.34 -6.35
CA PRO A 262 5.31 15.83 -6.77
C PRO A 262 4.32 15.97 -5.62
N ASP A 263 3.48 17.01 -5.69
CA ASP A 263 2.55 17.39 -4.64
C ASP A 263 1.41 16.35 -4.44
N ASN A 264 1.01 16.16 -3.23
CA ASN A 264 -0.12 15.30 -2.86
C ASN A 264 -1.19 16.13 -2.13
N PRO A 265 -2.41 16.31 -2.72
CA PRO A 265 -3.03 15.48 -3.75
C PRO A 265 -3.00 16.01 -5.20
N SER A 266 -2.49 17.23 -5.45
CA SER A 266 -2.66 17.88 -6.76
C SER A 266 -1.86 17.19 -7.90
N GLY A 267 -0.76 16.51 -7.57
CA GLY A 267 0.15 15.96 -8.58
C GLY A 267 1.05 17.01 -9.23
N HIS A 268 0.95 18.28 -8.80
CA HIS A 268 1.82 19.37 -9.27
C HIS A 268 3.30 19.04 -9.03
N PHE A 269 4.15 19.45 -9.96
CA PHE A 269 5.58 19.17 -9.89
C PHE A 269 6.42 20.43 -10.13
N MET A 270 7.23 20.74 -9.15
CA MET A 270 8.23 21.81 -9.24
C MET A 270 9.56 21.23 -9.75
N ALA A 271 10.11 21.84 -10.80
CA ALA A 271 11.38 21.40 -11.37
C ALA A 271 12.53 21.51 -10.35
N LYS A 272 13.51 20.60 -10.44
CA LYS A 272 14.69 20.54 -9.55
C LYS A 272 15.38 21.90 -9.37
N ALA A 273 15.52 22.67 -10.45
CA ALA A 273 16.15 23.99 -10.41
C ALA A 273 15.37 24.99 -9.52
N ASP A 274 14.04 24.94 -9.54
CA ASP A 274 13.17 25.80 -8.73
C ASP A 274 13.14 25.34 -7.26
N VAL A 275 13.16 24.03 -7.01
CA VAL A 275 13.31 23.51 -5.65
C VAL A 275 14.66 23.94 -5.04
N LEU A 276 15.75 23.95 -5.83
CA LEU A 276 17.06 24.44 -5.38
C LEU A 276 17.06 25.95 -5.13
N ARG A 277 16.29 26.74 -5.91
CA ARG A 277 16.09 28.18 -5.64
C ARG A 277 15.38 28.38 -4.30
N LEU A 278 14.35 27.59 -4.03
CA LEU A 278 13.61 27.61 -2.77
C LEU A 278 14.51 27.18 -1.60
N ALA A 279 15.30 26.11 -1.74
CA ALA A 279 16.25 25.67 -0.73
C ALA A 279 17.27 26.77 -0.39
N LYS A 280 17.80 27.46 -1.40
CA LYS A 280 18.71 28.59 -1.21
C LYS A 280 18.05 29.79 -0.52
N TRP A 281 16.78 30.03 -0.78
CA TRP A 281 16.01 31.07 -0.11
C TRP A 281 15.77 30.71 1.36
N CYS A 282 15.41 29.47 1.65
CA CYS A 282 15.25 28.93 3.01
C CYS A 282 16.55 29.05 3.80
N GLU A 283 17.68 28.61 3.22
CA GLU A 283 19.01 28.68 3.82
C GLU A 283 19.36 30.11 4.26
N LYS A 284 19.15 31.12 3.39
CA LYS A 284 19.44 32.53 3.70
C LYS A 284 18.59 33.09 4.83
N ARG A 285 17.45 32.47 5.14
CA ARG A 285 16.51 32.93 6.17
C ARG A 285 16.58 32.10 7.44
N GLY A 286 17.43 31.07 7.48
CA GLY A 286 17.50 30.12 8.58
C GLY A 286 16.22 29.29 8.74
N VAL A 287 15.48 29.06 7.64
CA VAL A 287 14.31 28.22 7.56
C VAL A 287 14.73 26.83 7.07
N ASN A 288 14.28 25.78 7.74
CA ASN A 288 14.47 24.44 7.25
C ASN A 288 13.50 24.16 6.09
N LEU A 289 13.96 23.48 5.03
CA LEU A 289 13.11 22.98 3.96
C LEU A 289 12.98 21.47 4.08
N LEU A 290 11.78 20.98 4.42
CA LEU A 290 11.47 19.55 4.35
C LEU A 290 10.85 19.24 3.00
N LEU A 291 11.62 18.57 2.15
CA LEU A 291 11.22 18.11 0.84
C LEU A 291 10.81 16.62 0.90
N ASP A 292 9.56 16.32 0.60
CA ASP A 292 9.11 14.94 0.43
C ASP A 292 9.17 14.52 -1.04
N GLU A 293 10.09 13.63 -1.34
CA GLU A 293 10.31 13.07 -2.68
C GLU A 293 9.68 11.69 -2.88
N SER A 294 8.65 11.32 -2.13
CA SER A 294 8.06 9.99 -2.18
C SER A 294 7.50 9.60 -3.55
N PHE A 295 7.22 10.57 -4.42
CA PHE A 295 6.67 10.36 -5.76
C PHE A 295 7.60 10.82 -6.89
N VAL A 296 8.80 11.32 -6.58
CA VAL A 296 9.70 11.96 -7.57
C VAL A 296 10.11 11.02 -8.72
N ASP A 297 10.20 9.72 -8.46
CA ASP A 297 10.57 8.70 -9.45
C ASP A 297 9.49 8.50 -10.54
N PHE A 298 8.29 9.02 -10.33
CA PHE A 298 7.22 9.04 -11.33
C PHE A 298 7.20 10.30 -12.20
N ALA A 299 8.04 11.30 -11.90
CA ALA A 299 8.01 12.57 -12.63
C ALA A 299 8.58 12.44 -14.04
N ASP A 300 9.84 12.09 -14.16
CA ASP A 300 10.54 11.84 -15.41
C ASP A 300 11.81 11.01 -15.13
N VAL A 301 11.92 9.85 -15.76
CA VAL A 301 13.07 8.96 -15.57
C VAL A 301 14.28 9.32 -16.41
N THR A 302 14.12 10.22 -17.39
CA THR A 302 15.22 10.69 -18.25
C THR A 302 16.05 11.78 -17.59
N VAL A 303 15.52 12.39 -16.53
CA VAL A 303 16.14 13.45 -15.74
C VAL A 303 16.25 13.02 -14.29
N ASP A 304 17.40 13.28 -13.71
CA ASP A 304 17.58 13.10 -12.27
C ASP A 304 16.94 14.26 -11.50
N ASN A 305 15.73 14.01 -11.00
CA ASN A 305 14.92 14.99 -10.27
C ASN A 305 15.15 14.97 -8.75
N SER A 306 15.82 13.95 -8.21
CA SER A 306 16.04 13.82 -6.77
C SER A 306 17.08 14.81 -6.24
N LEU A 307 16.92 15.26 -4.99
CA LEU A 307 17.89 16.04 -4.26
C LEU A 307 18.75 15.18 -3.31
N LEU A 308 18.60 13.85 -3.36
CA LEU A 308 19.43 12.91 -2.59
C LEU A 308 20.83 12.77 -3.19
N HIS A 309 21.62 13.85 -3.15
CA HIS A 309 23.00 13.92 -3.60
C HIS A 309 23.89 14.56 -2.54
N ASN A 310 25.12 14.04 -2.37
CA ASN A 310 26.04 14.54 -1.35
C ASN A 310 26.35 16.02 -1.49
N ASP A 311 26.64 16.46 -2.70
CA ASP A 311 26.97 17.86 -3.04
C ASP A 311 25.79 18.81 -2.79
N ILE A 312 24.56 18.37 -3.06
CA ILE A 312 23.34 19.14 -2.79
C ILE A 312 23.13 19.23 -1.27
N LEU A 313 23.11 18.10 -0.56
CA LEU A 313 22.90 18.07 0.89
C LEU A 313 23.98 18.91 1.62
N GLU A 314 25.24 18.84 1.20
CA GLU A 314 26.33 19.61 1.78
C GLU A 314 26.22 21.11 1.45
N SER A 315 25.69 21.46 0.29
CA SER A 315 25.48 22.86 -0.11
C SER A 315 24.30 23.52 0.61
N TYR A 316 23.36 22.73 1.11
CA TYR A 316 22.14 23.21 1.77
C TYR A 316 21.90 22.46 3.09
N PRO A 317 22.61 22.79 4.19
CA PRO A 317 22.45 22.13 5.48
C PRO A 317 21.04 22.22 6.08
N HIS A 318 20.24 23.24 5.71
CA HIS A 318 18.83 23.35 6.08
C HIS A 318 17.87 22.50 5.22
N LEU A 319 18.38 21.78 4.23
CA LEU A 319 17.58 20.86 3.42
C LEU A 319 17.46 19.51 4.12
N MET A 320 16.23 19.07 4.27
CA MET A 320 15.83 17.76 4.73
C MET A 320 15.05 17.06 3.62
N VAL A 321 15.46 15.86 3.25
CA VAL A 321 14.78 15.07 2.22
C VAL A 321 14.14 13.84 2.82
N MET A 322 12.84 13.70 2.63
CA MET A 322 12.03 12.53 3.00
C MET A 322 11.71 11.70 1.77
N LYS A 323 11.79 10.38 1.83
CA LYS A 323 11.41 9.51 0.73
C LYS A 323 10.80 8.21 1.22
N SER A 324 9.59 7.91 0.80
CA SER A 324 8.96 6.61 1.01
C SER A 324 9.48 5.59 -0.01
N ILE A 325 9.91 4.44 0.47
CA ILE A 325 10.28 3.30 -0.38
C ILE A 325 9.10 2.33 -0.41
N SER A 326 7.99 2.80 -0.95
CA SER A 326 6.75 2.01 -1.04
C SER A 326 6.11 2.18 -2.41
N LYS A 327 5.96 3.42 -2.88
CA LYS A 327 5.11 3.79 -4.01
C LYS A 327 5.71 3.35 -5.35
N SER A 328 6.77 4.01 -5.80
CA SER A 328 7.47 3.68 -7.05
C SER A 328 8.16 2.31 -6.99
N TYR A 329 8.56 1.89 -5.80
CA TYR A 329 9.23 0.61 -5.56
C TYR A 329 8.27 -0.59 -5.42
N GLY A 330 6.96 -0.38 -5.35
CA GLY A 330 5.95 -1.44 -5.32
C GLY A 330 6.01 -2.36 -4.10
N VAL A 331 6.56 -1.88 -2.97
CA VAL A 331 6.79 -2.70 -1.76
C VAL A 331 6.23 -2.06 -0.48
N PRO A 332 4.97 -1.62 -0.45
CA PRO A 332 4.40 -0.93 0.70
C PRO A 332 4.39 -1.80 1.97
N GLY A 333 4.29 -3.12 1.82
CA GLY A 333 4.30 -4.09 2.93
C GLY A 333 5.64 -4.20 3.65
N LEU A 334 6.76 -3.82 3.02
CA LEU A 334 8.08 -3.81 3.67
C LEU A 334 8.22 -2.70 4.71
N ARG A 335 7.39 -1.66 4.64
CA ARG A 335 7.44 -0.52 5.56
C ARG A 335 8.82 0.12 5.60
N LEU A 336 9.27 0.70 4.48
CA LEU A 336 10.59 1.28 4.35
C LEU A 336 10.51 2.74 3.93
N GLY A 337 11.25 3.60 4.60
CA GLY A 337 11.41 5.01 4.29
C GLY A 337 12.78 5.51 4.66
N VAL A 338 13.20 6.62 4.07
CA VAL A 338 14.48 7.26 4.38
C VAL A 338 14.29 8.76 4.62
N PHE A 339 15.13 9.28 5.49
CA PHE A 339 15.30 10.70 5.74
C PHE A 339 16.78 11.05 5.55
N ALA A 340 17.06 12.13 4.87
CA ALA A 340 18.44 12.55 4.63
C ALA A 340 18.64 14.05 4.87
N SER A 341 19.78 14.40 5.46
CA SER A 341 20.28 15.75 5.63
C SER A 341 21.79 15.72 5.89
N SER A 342 22.50 16.79 5.57
CA SER A 342 23.90 16.94 5.99
C SER A 342 24.08 17.52 7.39
N ASP A 343 22.99 17.97 8.03
CA ASP A 343 23.03 18.39 9.45
C ASP A 343 23.22 17.17 10.37
N LYS A 344 24.46 16.99 10.82
CA LYS A 344 24.85 15.86 11.67
C LYS A 344 24.15 15.86 13.03
N ALA A 345 23.83 17.05 13.57
CA ALA A 345 23.16 17.14 14.86
C ALA A 345 21.69 16.69 14.73
N LEU A 346 21.03 17.10 13.66
CA LEU A 346 19.68 16.65 13.31
C LEU A 346 19.64 15.14 13.07
N ILE A 347 20.54 14.58 12.26
CA ILE A 347 20.65 13.16 12.00
C ILE A 347 20.87 12.36 13.30
N ALA A 348 21.76 12.82 14.18
CA ALA A 348 22.00 12.17 15.46
C ALA A 348 20.75 12.19 16.38
N ARG A 349 20.01 13.30 16.37
CA ARG A 349 18.73 13.41 17.11
C ARG A 349 17.69 12.44 16.58
N ILE A 350 17.45 12.42 15.26
CA ILE A 350 16.46 11.53 14.66
C ILE A 350 16.83 10.05 14.91
N ARG A 351 18.10 9.68 14.76
CA ARG A 351 18.57 8.32 15.05
C ARG A 351 18.32 7.88 16.49
N LYS A 352 18.28 8.81 17.44
CA LYS A 352 18.00 8.53 18.84
C LYS A 352 16.51 8.31 19.12
N GLU A 353 15.65 8.97 18.34
CA GLU A 353 14.20 8.90 18.52
C GLU A 353 13.57 7.67 17.84
N VAL A 354 14.22 7.09 16.82
CA VAL A 354 13.75 5.83 16.21
C VAL A 354 14.13 4.64 17.09
N SER A 355 13.26 3.63 17.11
CA SER A 355 13.47 2.43 17.93
C SER A 355 14.64 1.59 17.44
N ILE A 356 15.25 0.80 18.32
CA ILE A 356 16.16 -0.27 17.91
C ILE A 356 15.39 -1.29 17.09
N TRP A 357 15.99 -1.80 16.00
CA TRP A 357 15.35 -2.72 15.04
C TRP A 357 14.03 -2.16 14.48
N ASN A 358 14.02 -0.88 14.17
CA ASN A 358 12.83 -0.18 13.69
C ASN A 358 12.34 -0.63 12.31
N ILE A 359 13.20 -1.24 11.50
CA ILE A 359 12.80 -1.91 10.25
C ILE A 359 12.87 -3.43 10.40
N ASN A 360 12.12 -4.14 9.59
CA ASN A 360 12.15 -5.61 9.57
C ASN A 360 13.28 -6.16 8.67
N SER A 361 13.62 -7.43 8.86
CA SER A 361 14.68 -8.11 8.10
C SER A 361 14.41 -8.19 6.60
N PHE A 362 13.15 -8.29 6.17
CA PHE A 362 12.78 -8.23 4.76
C PHE A 362 13.10 -6.87 4.13
N ALA A 363 12.87 -5.77 4.85
CA ALA A 363 13.21 -4.42 4.42
C ALA A 363 14.72 -4.21 4.30
N GLU A 364 15.49 -4.69 5.29
CA GLU A 364 16.95 -4.68 5.24
C GLU A 364 17.48 -5.48 4.05
N PHE A 365 16.99 -6.71 3.88
CA PHE A 365 17.40 -7.56 2.77
C PHE A 365 17.04 -6.96 1.40
N TYR A 366 15.87 -6.31 1.31
CA TYR A 366 15.48 -5.56 0.12
C TYR A 366 16.50 -4.49 -0.23
N LEU A 367 16.94 -3.65 0.73
CA LEU A 367 18.00 -2.65 0.52
C LEU A 367 19.31 -3.31 0.07
N GLN A 368 19.65 -4.45 0.65
CA GLN A 368 20.87 -5.18 0.31
C GLN A 368 20.89 -5.65 -1.15
N ILE A 369 19.78 -6.17 -1.66
CA ILE A 369 19.72 -6.77 -3.00
C ILE A 369 19.33 -5.80 -4.11
N TYR A 370 18.73 -4.65 -3.79
CA TYR A 370 18.16 -3.72 -4.78
C TYR A 370 19.12 -3.35 -5.91
N GLY A 371 20.37 -3.11 -5.63
CA GLY A 371 21.37 -2.74 -6.65
C GLY A 371 21.48 -3.72 -7.82
N LYS A 372 21.08 -4.99 -7.64
CA LYS A 372 21.00 -5.98 -8.72
C LYS A 372 19.84 -5.72 -9.69
N TYR A 373 18.84 -4.94 -9.27
CA TYR A 373 17.56 -4.75 -9.93
C TYR A 373 17.28 -3.28 -10.32
N GLU A 374 18.25 -2.39 -10.16
CA GLU A 374 18.11 -0.96 -10.43
C GLU A 374 17.64 -0.66 -11.86
N ASN A 375 18.20 -1.37 -12.85
CA ASN A 375 17.76 -1.21 -14.25
C ASN A 375 16.33 -1.76 -14.50
N ASP A 376 15.92 -2.78 -13.76
CA ASP A 376 14.54 -3.30 -13.83
C ASP A 376 13.58 -2.29 -13.22
N TYR A 377 14.00 -1.65 -12.13
CA TYR A 377 13.24 -0.58 -11.48
C TYR A 377 13.04 0.62 -12.43
N LYS A 378 14.09 1.10 -13.07
CA LYS A 378 14.00 2.22 -14.03
C LYS A 378 13.01 1.90 -15.16
N ARG A 379 13.12 0.71 -15.77
CA ARG A 379 12.17 0.26 -16.80
C ARG A 379 10.73 0.16 -16.30
N ALA A 380 10.55 -0.24 -15.05
CA ALA A 380 9.24 -0.31 -14.43
C ALA A 380 8.63 1.08 -14.24
N CYS A 381 9.42 2.08 -13.83
CA CYS A 381 8.98 3.47 -13.74
C CYS A 381 8.66 4.05 -15.12
N GLU A 382 9.49 3.80 -16.15
CA GLU A 382 9.21 4.20 -17.55
C GLU A 382 7.85 3.65 -18.03
N LYS A 383 7.63 2.36 -17.79
CA LYS A 383 6.37 1.71 -18.15
C LYS A 383 5.19 2.32 -17.38
N PHE A 384 5.36 2.58 -16.09
CA PHE A 384 4.31 3.20 -15.29
C PHE A 384 3.96 4.60 -15.80
N ILE A 385 4.96 5.42 -16.14
CA ILE A 385 4.75 6.77 -16.68
C ILE A 385 3.96 6.70 -18.00
N ALA A 386 4.30 5.77 -18.89
CA ALA A 386 3.57 5.59 -20.14
C ALA A 386 2.10 5.22 -19.91
N GLU A 387 1.80 4.28 -19.00
CA GLU A 387 0.44 3.91 -18.62
C GLU A 387 -0.33 5.07 -17.98
N ARG A 388 0.33 5.85 -17.10
CA ARG A 388 -0.26 7.04 -16.50
C ARG A 388 -0.69 8.07 -17.56
N GLU A 389 0.16 8.36 -18.54
CA GLU A 389 -0.17 9.32 -19.60
C GLU A 389 -1.35 8.80 -20.45
N THR A 390 -1.40 7.49 -20.75
CA THR A 390 -2.54 6.88 -21.42
C THR A 390 -3.81 7.05 -20.60
N PHE A 391 -3.77 6.70 -19.33
CA PHE A 391 -4.91 6.83 -18.42
C PHE A 391 -5.37 8.28 -18.25
N TYR A 392 -4.44 9.24 -18.24
CA TYR A 392 -4.75 10.67 -18.22
C TYR A 392 -5.62 11.09 -19.42
N GLU A 393 -5.23 10.68 -20.64
CA GLU A 393 -6.00 10.99 -21.84
C GLU A 393 -7.37 10.30 -21.85
N GLU A 394 -7.46 9.08 -21.33
CA GLU A 394 -8.74 8.38 -21.16
C GLU A 394 -9.67 9.10 -20.16
N LEU A 395 -9.15 9.50 -19.00
CA LEU A 395 -9.93 10.28 -18.01
C LEU A 395 -10.43 11.61 -18.56
N LYS A 396 -9.62 12.31 -19.35
CA LYS A 396 -10.02 13.57 -20.01
C LYS A 396 -11.16 13.39 -21.01
N SER A 397 -11.37 12.18 -21.52
CA SER A 397 -12.51 11.88 -22.42
C SER A 397 -13.84 11.82 -21.67
N ILE A 398 -13.85 11.79 -20.34
CA ILE A 398 -15.05 11.74 -19.51
C ILE A 398 -15.61 13.17 -19.34
N PRO A 399 -16.79 13.49 -19.92
CA PRO A 399 -17.22 14.87 -20.07
C PRO A 399 -17.61 15.59 -18.77
N TYR A 400 -17.80 14.85 -17.68
CA TYR A 400 -18.15 15.40 -16.37
C TYR A 400 -16.96 15.44 -15.40
N LEU A 401 -15.72 15.17 -15.89
CA LEU A 401 -14.49 15.27 -15.12
C LEU A 401 -13.58 16.35 -15.70
N ARG A 402 -13.07 17.20 -14.83
CA ARG A 402 -11.88 18.01 -15.06
C ARG A 402 -10.71 17.30 -14.39
N VAL A 403 -9.75 16.86 -15.18
CA VAL A 403 -8.59 16.07 -14.70
C VAL A 403 -7.37 16.99 -14.63
N PHE A 404 -6.74 17.06 -13.47
CA PHE A 404 -5.51 17.84 -13.29
C PHE A 404 -4.29 17.04 -13.74
N PRO A 405 -3.32 17.66 -14.44
CA PRO A 405 -2.07 16.99 -14.80
C PRO A 405 -1.31 16.56 -13.57
N SER A 406 -0.73 15.36 -13.60
CA SER A 406 0.01 14.82 -12.46
C SER A 406 1.36 14.24 -12.86
N LYS A 407 2.36 14.45 -12.03
CA LYS A 407 3.66 13.78 -12.10
C LYS A 407 3.85 12.75 -10.99
N ALA A 408 2.79 12.44 -10.24
CA ALA A 408 2.72 11.36 -9.25
C ALA A 408 2.08 10.09 -9.84
N ASN A 409 1.59 9.21 -8.99
CA ASN A 409 0.88 7.98 -9.37
C ASN A 409 -0.64 8.06 -9.10
N TYR A 410 -1.18 9.24 -9.08
CA TYR A 410 -2.62 9.54 -8.92
C TYR A 410 -2.98 10.77 -9.73
N PHE A 411 -4.27 10.96 -9.93
CA PHE A 411 -4.85 12.18 -10.51
C PHE A 411 -5.86 12.78 -9.53
N MET A 412 -5.77 14.08 -9.32
CA MET A 412 -6.85 14.83 -8.75
C MET A 412 -7.84 15.16 -9.87
N CYS A 413 -9.14 14.94 -9.61
CA CYS A 413 -10.21 15.23 -10.56
C CYS A 413 -11.30 16.04 -9.88
N GLU A 414 -11.83 17.02 -10.60
CA GLU A 414 -13.02 17.76 -10.22
C GLU A 414 -14.22 17.19 -10.98
N VAL A 415 -15.31 16.92 -10.26
CA VAL A 415 -16.58 16.53 -10.87
C VAL A 415 -17.36 17.79 -11.20
N ILE A 416 -17.43 18.14 -12.49
CA ILE A 416 -17.96 19.44 -12.96
C ILE A 416 -19.41 19.38 -13.41
N ASP A 417 -19.96 18.20 -13.65
CA ASP A 417 -21.34 17.99 -14.13
C ASP A 417 -21.83 16.59 -13.78
N LYS A 418 -23.12 16.34 -13.93
CA LYS A 418 -23.85 15.07 -13.83
C LYS A 418 -23.93 14.49 -12.41
N TYR A 419 -22.87 14.56 -11.61
CA TYR A 419 -22.78 14.02 -10.26
C TYR A 419 -22.10 15.03 -9.33
N THR A 420 -22.29 14.87 -8.03
CA THR A 420 -21.37 15.39 -7.02
C THR A 420 -20.20 14.41 -6.84
N SER A 421 -19.10 14.86 -6.29
CA SER A 421 -17.95 13.97 -5.97
C SER A 421 -18.38 12.81 -5.05
N ALA A 422 -19.23 13.09 -4.06
CA ALA A 422 -19.75 12.07 -3.15
C ALA A 422 -20.61 11.02 -3.87
N GLU A 423 -21.50 11.44 -4.78
CA GLU A 423 -22.33 10.50 -5.57
C GLU A 423 -21.48 9.66 -6.51
N LEU A 424 -20.46 10.24 -7.14
CA LEU A 424 -19.56 9.48 -8.01
C LEU A 424 -18.75 8.45 -7.20
N THR A 425 -18.20 8.86 -6.06
CA THR A 425 -17.48 7.96 -5.14
C THR A 425 -18.37 6.81 -4.70
N GLN A 426 -19.62 7.08 -4.30
CA GLN A 426 -20.56 6.05 -3.90
C GLN A 426 -20.83 5.05 -5.03
N ARG A 427 -21.05 5.55 -6.25
CA ARG A 427 -21.27 4.68 -7.43
C ARG A 427 -20.06 3.82 -7.76
N LEU A 428 -18.85 4.32 -7.58
CA LEU A 428 -17.62 3.55 -7.76
C LEU A 428 -17.54 2.43 -6.71
N ILE A 429 -17.79 2.75 -5.45
CA ILE A 429 -17.82 1.78 -4.34
C ILE A 429 -18.89 0.68 -4.55
N ASP A 430 -20.08 1.05 -5.06
CA ASP A 430 -21.16 0.12 -5.37
C ASP A 430 -20.77 -0.89 -6.47
N ASN A 431 -19.77 -0.52 -7.28
CA ASN A 431 -19.17 -1.37 -8.31
C ASN A 431 -17.81 -1.94 -7.89
N ASP A 432 -17.55 -2.03 -6.59
CA ASP A 432 -16.33 -2.58 -5.99
C ASP A 432 -15.04 -1.85 -6.45
N VAL A 433 -15.11 -0.52 -6.68
CA VAL A 433 -13.96 0.36 -6.99
C VAL A 433 -13.79 1.36 -5.85
N LEU A 434 -12.62 1.34 -5.16
CA LEU A 434 -12.27 2.23 -4.05
C LEU A 434 -11.22 3.25 -4.47
#